data_4a39f3cb1cd65a077bcbe154b60714da
#
_entry.id   4a39f3cb1cd65a077bcbe154b60714da
#
_cell.length_a   1.000
_cell.length_b   1.000
_cell.length_c   1.000
_cell.angle_alpha   90.00
_cell.angle_beta   90.00
_cell.angle_gamma   90.00
#
_symmetry.space_group_name_H-M   'P 1'
#
loop_
_entity.id
_entity.type
_entity.pdbx_description
1 polymer ?
#
loop_
_entity_poly.entity_id
_entity_poly.type
_entity_poly.pdbx_seq_one_letter_code
_entity_poly.pdbx_strand_id
1 'polypeptide(L)'
;GRNVVLEKKWGAPTITNDGVSIAKEIELEEPYEKIGAELVKEVAKKTDDVAGDGTTTATVLAQALVHEGLRNVAAGSNPMGLRRGIEKSVEVVTKSLLSSAKEVETKDEIAATAGISAGDPEIGSLIAEAMDKVGKEGVITVEEANTFGLDLELTEGMRFDKGYISGYFATDLERQEAVLEDPYILINQGKISAIKDLLPLLEKVMQSGKPLLIIAEDVEGEALSTLVVNKIRGTFKSVAVKAPGFGDRRKAMMQDIAILTGGQVISEEVGLSLETADITMLGRARKVVVTKEETTIVDGAGSAETIEGRVNQIKSEIASTDSDYDREKLQERLAKLAGGVAVIKAGAATEVELKERKHRIEDAVRNAKAAVEEGIVAGGGVALVQCEACLLYTSPSPRD
;
A
#
# COMPACT_ATOMS: atom_id res chain seq x y z
N GLY A 1 -1.54 10.13 -21.16
CA GLY A 1 -1.32 9.51 -22.45
C GLY A 1 -2.61 9.38 -23.27
N ARG A 2 -2.53 8.73 -24.44
CA ARG A 2 -3.72 8.37 -25.22
C ARG A 2 -4.29 7.06 -24.70
N ASN A 3 -5.61 6.88 -24.77
CA ASN A 3 -6.24 5.61 -24.46
C ASN A 3 -5.73 4.52 -25.42
N VAL A 4 -5.40 3.37 -24.84
CA VAL A 4 -4.97 2.16 -25.53
C VAL A 4 -6.01 1.08 -25.31
N VAL A 5 -6.27 0.26 -26.32
CA VAL A 5 -7.14 -0.91 -26.21
C VAL A 5 -6.26 -2.13 -26.00
N LEU A 6 -6.41 -2.76 -24.85
CA LEU A 6 -5.69 -3.98 -24.48
C LEU A 6 -6.56 -5.19 -24.75
N GLU A 7 -6.09 -6.12 -25.59
CA GLU A 7 -6.74 -7.39 -25.82
C GLU A 7 -6.57 -8.29 -24.58
N LYS A 8 -7.65 -8.94 -24.16
CA LYS A 8 -7.60 -9.96 -23.09
C LYS A 8 -7.85 -11.33 -23.68
N LYS A 9 -7.10 -12.32 -23.22
CA LYS A 9 -7.31 -13.75 -23.62
C LYS A 9 -8.72 -14.23 -23.26
N TRP A 10 -9.35 -13.65 -22.24
CA TRP A 10 -10.69 -13.95 -21.77
C TRP A 10 -11.39 -12.65 -21.34
N GLY A 11 -12.60 -12.43 -21.81
CA GLY A 11 -13.43 -11.27 -21.48
C GLY A 11 -13.38 -10.14 -22.49
N ALA A 12 -13.90 -8.98 -22.13
CA ALA A 12 -13.91 -7.78 -22.98
C ALA A 12 -12.54 -7.10 -22.98
N PRO A 13 -12.16 -6.42 -24.10
CA PRO A 13 -10.95 -5.59 -24.14
C PRO A 13 -10.99 -4.50 -23.07
N THR A 14 -9.84 -4.19 -22.50
CA THR A 14 -9.70 -3.07 -21.56
C THR A 14 -9.24 -1.82 -22.28
N ILE A 15 -9.89 -0.71 -22.04
CA ILE A 15 -9.48 0.61 -22.57
C ILE A 15 -8.90 1.39 -21.39
N THR A 16 -7.63 1.76 -21.48
CA THR A 16 -6.94 2.50 -20.42
C THR A 16 -5.86 3.42 -20.99
N ASN A 17 -5.53 4.46 -20.25
CA ASN A 17 -4.38 5.34 -20.49
C ASN A 17 -3.32 5.22 -19.39
N ASP A 18 -3.55 4.36 -18.40
CA ASP A 18 -2.61 4.09 -17.33
C ASP A 18 -1.39 3.31 -17.84
N GLY A 19 -0.20 3.89 -17.62
CA GLY A 19 1.05 3.32 -18.14
C GLY A 19 1.44 2.01 -17.46
N VAL A 20 1.11 1.80 -16.20
CA VAL A 20 1.43 0.55 -15.50
C VAL A 20 0.53 -0.59 -15.97
N SER A 21 -0.76 -0.33 -16.14
CA SER A 21 -1.71 -1.32 -16.69
C SER A 21 -1.33 -1.73 -18.11
N ILE A 22 -0.91 -0.77 -18.94
CA ILE A 22 -0.43 -1.06 -20.30
C ILE A 22 0.85 -1.91 -20.24
N ALA A 23 1.81 -1.54 -19.41
CA ALA A 23 3.08 -2.26 -19.30
C ALA A 23 2.89 -3.71 -18.85
N LYS A 24 2.00 -3.96 -17.90
CA LYS A 24 1.70 -5.32 -17.37
C LYS A 24 1.21 -6.28 -18.45
N GLU A 25 0.44 -5.80 -19.44
CA GLU A 25 -0.14 -6.63 -20.51
C GLU A 25 0.84 -6.93 -21.66
N ILE A 26 2.03 -6.34 -21.67
CA ILE A 26 3.01 -6.60 -22.72
C ILE A 26 3.65 -7.98 -22.50
N GLU A 27 3.37 -8.92 -23.41
CA GLU A 27 4.00 -10.24 -23.46
C GLU A 27 4.85 -10.37 -24.74
N LEU A 28 6.10 -10.80 -24.60
CA LEU A 28 7.01 -11.07 -25.70
C LEU A 28 7.35 -12.56 -25.74
N GLU A 29 7.44 -13.12 -26.95
CA GLU A 29 7.68 -14.57 -27.14
C GLU A 29 9.16 -14.93 -27.02
N GLU A 30 10.05 -14.02 -27.46
CA GLU A 30 11.50 -14.25 -27.41
C GLU A 30 12.00 -14.14 -25.96
N PRO A 31 12.73 -15.17 -25.42
CA PRO A 31 13.11 -15.23 -24.01
C PRO A 31 13.94 -14.04 -23.50
N TYR A 32 14.86 -13.52 -24.29
CA TYR A 32 15.70 -12.38 -23.90
C TYR A 32 14.94 -11.05 -23.94
N GLU A 33 14.08 -10.87 -24.96
CA GLU A 33 13.21 -9.70 -25.05
C GLU A 33 12.20 -9.68 -23.91
N LYS A 34 11.68 -10.87 -23.52
CA LYS A 34 10.80 -11.04 -22.37
C LYS A 34 11.46 -10.56 -21.08
N ILE A 35 12.72 -10.92 -20.82
CA ILE A 35 13.47 -10.45 -19.65
C ILE A 35 13.55 -8.91 -19.63
N GLY A 36 13.84 -8.30 -20.77
CA GLY A 36 13.85 -6.84 -20.91
C GLY A 36 12.50 -6.21 -20.61
N ALA A 37 11.43 -6.78 -21.14
CA ALA A 37 10.06 -6.32 -20.86
C ALA A 37 9.71 -6.41 -19.37
N GLU A 38 10.03 -7.52 -18.70
CA GLU A 38 9.79 -7.69 -17.26
C GLU A 38 10.54 -6.64 -16.40
N LEU A 39 11.78 -6.30 -16.77
CA LEU A 39 12.53 -5.23 -16.08
C LEU A 39 11.87 -3.85 -16.25
N VAL A 40 11.34 -3.55 -17.44
CA VAL A 40 10.63 -2.28 -17.69
C VAL A 40 9.29 -2.24 -16.97
N LYS A 41 8.55 -3.36 -16.91
CA LYS A 41 7.33 -3.47 -16.10
C LYS A 41 7.60 -3.14 -14.64
N GLU A 42 8.73 -3.61 -14.09
CA GLU A 42 9.10 -3.33 -12.70
C GLU A 42 9.39 -1.84 -12.46
N VAL A 43 9.95 -1.12 -13.43
CA VAL A 43 10.12 0.34 -13.35
C VAL A 43 8.77 1.04 -13.28
N ALA A 44 7.83 0.70 -14.16
CA ALA A 44 6.49 1.27 -14.16
C ALA A 44 5.76 0.99 -12.84
N LYS A 45 5.81 -0.27 -12.37
CA LYS A 45 5.18 -0.69 -11.12
C LYS A 45 5.72 0.07 -9.90
N LYS A 46 7.04 0.17 -9.75
CA LYS A 46 7.64 0.90 -8.62
C LYS A 46 7.28 2.38 -8.61
N THR A 47 7.17 3.00 -9.78
CA THR A 47 6.75 4.40 -9.88
C THR A 47 5.29 4.57 -9.46
N ASP A 48 4.43 3.65 -9.89
CA ASP A 48 3.01 3.63 -9.51
C ASP A 48 2.81 3.40 -8.00
N ASP A 49 3.49 2.40 -7.44
CA ASP A 49 3.39 2.04 -6.02
C ASP A 49 3.76 3.23 -5.10
N VAL A 50 4.69 4.10 -5.53
CA VAL A 50 5.16 5.24 -4.74
C VAL A 50 4.34 6.51 -5.00
N ALA A 51 4.08 6.83 -6.27
CA ALA A 51 3.55 8.14 -6.65
C ALA A 51 2.15 8.09 -7.31
N GLY A 52 1.70 6.95 -7.79
CA GLY A 52 0.42 6.83 -8.53
C GLY A 52 0.38 7.65 -9.82
N ASP A 53 1.53 8.19 -10.27
CA ASP A 53 1.66 9.02 -11.45
C ASP A 53 3.07 8.93 -12.02
N GLY A 54 3.26 9.41 -13.26
CA GLY A 54 4.57 9.47 -13.92
C GLY A 54 5.07 8.16 -14.49
N THR A 55 4.29 7.09 -14.50
CA THR A 55 4.67 5.74 -14.96
C THR A 55 5.17 5.74 -16.41
N THR A 56 4.51 6.48 -17.30
CA THR A 56 4.93 6.65 -18.70
C THR A 56 6.27 7.39 -18.80
N THR A 57 6.46 8.47 -18.05
CA THR A 57 7.71 9.25 -18.03
C THR A 57 8.86 8.39 -17.51
N ALA A 58 8.66 7.62 -16.44
CA ALA A 58 9.67 6.71 -15.89
C ALA A 58 10.07 5.62 -16.90
N THR A 59 9.11 5.06 -17.64
CA THR A 59 9.35 4.05 -18.68
C THR A 59 10.18 4.61 -19.84
N VAL A 60 9.85 5.82 -20.31
CA VAL A 60 10.60 6.50 -21.38
C VAL A 60 12.02 6.82 -20.94
N LEU A 61 12.19 7.29 -19.69
CA LEU A 61 13.50 7.58 -19.13
C LEU A 61 14.34 6.31 -18.96
N ALA A 62 13.76 5.22 -18.50
CA ALA A 62 14.43 3.92 -18.40
C ALA A 62 14.91 3.44 -19.78
N GLN A 63 14.08 3.53 -20.82
CA GLN A 63 14.46 3.17 -22.18
C GLN A 63 15.65 4.02 -22.66
N ALA A 64 15.61 5.34 -22.47
CA ALA A 64 16.68 6.23 -22.88
C ALA A 64 18.00 5.91 -22.17
N LEU A 65 17.95 5.69 -20.85
CA LEU A 65 19.13 5.32 -20.04
C LEU A 65 19.75 3.99 -20.49
N VAL A 66 18.93 2.98 -20.76
CA VAL A 66 19.41 1.67 -21.25
C VAL A 66 20.00 1.81 -22.63
N HIS A 67 19.34 2.51 -23.53
CA HIS A 67 19.81 2.67 -24.92
C HIS A 67 21.15 3.39 -24.99
N GLU A 68 21.29 4.54 -24.32
CA GLU A 68 22.54 5.29 -24.29
C GLU A 68 23.63 4.58 -23.48
N GLY A 69 23.25 3.88 -22.39
CA GLY A 69 24.16 3.06 -21.61
C GLY A 69 24.77 1.93 -22.45
N LEU A 70 23.97 1.20 -23.20
CA LEU A 70 24.43 0.12 -24.08
C LEU A 70 25.38 0.62 -25.18
N ARG A 71 25.10 1.80 -25.78
CA ARG A 71 26.02 2.42 -26.76
C ARG A 71 27.38 2.70 -26.16
N ASN A 72 27.43 3.24 -24.94
CA ASN A 72 28.68 3.53 -24.25
C ASN A 72 29.44 2.24 -23.86
N VAL A 73 28.75 1.21 -23.38
CA VAL A 73 29.36 -0.09 -23.07
C VAL A 73 29.91 -0.76 -24.33
N ALA A 74 29.17 -0.73 -25.44
CA ALA A 74 29.65 -1.24 -26.75
C ALA A 74 30.87 -0.48 -27.25
N ALA A 75 31.00 0.81 -26.93
CA ALA A 75 32.17 1.63 -27.22
C ALA A 75 33.36 1.40 -26.25
N GLY A 76 33.25 0.47 -25.32
CA GLY A 76 34.34 0.09 -24.40
C GLY A 76 34.31 0.77 -23.02
N SER A 77 33.26 1.53 -22.69
CA SER A 77 33.12 2.16 -21.37
C SER A 77 32.90 1.12 -20.29
N ASN A 78 33.49 1.35 -19.10
CA ASN A 78 33.32 0.47 -17.95
C ASN A 78 31.87 0.56 -17.39
N PRO A 79 31.08 -0.55 -17.40
CA PRO A 79 29.70 -0.54 -16.92
C PRO A 79 29.54 -0.08 -15.47
N MET A 80 30.50 -0.42 -14.61
CA MET A 80 30.48 -0.03 -13.18
C MET A 80 30.77 1.46 -13.01
N GLY A 81 31.60 2.04 -13.89
CA GLY A 81 31.82 3.48 -13.92
C GLY A 81 30.56 4.22 -14.40
N LEU A 82 29.92 3.73 -15.44
CA LEU A 82 28.66 4.27 -15.96
C LEU A 82 27.53 4.22 -14.90
N ARG A 83 27.40 3.10 -14.21
CA ARG A 83 26.43 2.97 -13.09
C ARG A 83 26.64 4.05 -12.03
N ARG A 84 27.87 4.24 -11.56
CA ARG A 84 28.19 5.27 -10.56
C ARG A 84 27.90 6.69 -11.07
N GLY A 85 28.10 6.93 -12.38
CA GLY A 85 27.75 8.19 -13.00
C GLY A 85 26.23 8.43 -13.01
N ILE A 86 25.44 7.41 -13.33
CA ILE A 86 23.98 7.47 -13.29
C ILE A 86 23.51 7.75 -11.86
N GLU A 87 24.02 7.02 -10.86
CA GLU A 87 23.64 7.20 -9.45
C GLU A 87 23.92 8.65 -8.96
N LYS A 88 25.07 9.24 -9.30
CA LYS A 88 25.37 10.64 -9.00
C LYS A 88 24.42 11.61 -9.73
N SER A 89 24.12 11.34 -10.99
CA SER A 89 23.18 12.17 -11.77
C SER A 89 21.79 12.14 -11.18
N VAL A 90 21.32 10.98 -10.73
CA VAL A 90 20.02 10.84 -10.05
C VAL A 90 19.99 11.68 -8.78
N GLU A 91 21.04 11.65 -7.96
CA GLU A 91 21.12 12.46 -6.74
C GLU A 91 21.00 13.98 -7.03
N VAL A 92 21.69 14.46 -8.06
CA VAL A 92 21.64 15.88 -8.45
C VAL A 92 20.27 16.28 -8.98
N VAL A 93 19.69 15.44 -9.85
CA VAL A 93 18.35 15.67 -10.44
C VAL A 93 17.29 15.66 -9.34
N THR A 94 17.34 14.70 -8.42
CA THR A 94 16.38 14.62 -7.30
C THR A 94 16.44 15.88 -6.43
N LYS A 95 17.64 16.37 -6.08
CA LYS A 95 17.78 17.63 -5.33
C LYS A 95 17.21 18.82 -6.10
N SER A 96 17.42 18.89 -7.41
CA SER A 96 16.89 19.96 -8.25
C SER A 96 15.35 19.90 -8.33
N LEU A 97 14.77 18.72 -8.50
CA LEU A 97 13.32 18.54 -8.53
C LEU A 97 12.69 18.96 -7.19
N LEU A 98 13.20 18.47 -6.07
CA LEU A 98 12.70 18.86 -4.74
C LEU A 98 12.81 20.36 -4.47
N SER A 99 13.89 21.01 -4.91
CA SER A 99 14.04 22.45 -4.76
C SER A 99 13.09 23.29 -5.62
N SER A 100 12.56 22.72 -6.69
CA SER A 100 11.59 23.35 -7.60
C SER A 100 10.14 22.92 -7.34
N ALA A 101 9.93 21.96 -6.44
CA ALA A 101 8.61 21.47 -6.09
C ALA A 101 7.77 22.57 -5.42
N LYS A 102 6.49 22.64 -5.81
CA LYS A 102 5.50 23.49 -5.17
C LYS A 102 4.77 22.67 -4.12
N GLU A 103 4.72 23.14 -2.90
CA GLU A 103 3.96 22.50 -1.81
C GLU A 103 2.44 22.49 -2.12
N VAL A 104 1.77 21.44 -1.69
CA VAL A 104 0.33 21.25 -1.83
C VAL A 104 -0.26 21.18 -0.42
N GLU A 105 -0.90 22.27 0.00
CA GLU A 105 -1.39 22.43 1.38
C GLU A 105 -2.90 22.57 1.47
N THR A 106 -3.50 23.23 0.49
CA THR A 106 -4.94 23.55 0.53
C THR A 106 -5.79 22.43 -0.05
N LYS A 107 -7.02 22.32 0.46
CA LYS A 107 -8.02 21.36 -0.04
C LYS A 107 -8.25 21.50 -1.56
N ASP A 108 -8.28 22.73 -2.07
CA ASP A 108 -8.47 22.99 -3.49
C ASP A 108 -7.27 22.54 -4.33
N GLU A 109 -6.04 22.68 -3.83
CA GLU A 109 -4.83 22.20 -4.51
C GLU A 109 -4.79 20.66 -4.53
N ILE A 110 -5.18 20.01 -3.42
CA ILE A 110 -5.33 18.55 -3.35
C ILE A 110 -6.39 18.09 -4.36
N ALA A 111 -7.55 18.74 -4.38
CA ALA A 111 -8.62 18.41 -5.31
C ALA A 111 -8.19 18.57 -6.78
N ALA A 112 -7.47 19.65 -7.09
CA ALA A 112 -6.95 19.88 -8.43
C ALA A 112 -5.94 18.81 -8.84
N THR A 113 -5.00 18.47 -7.96
CA THR A 113 -3.96 17.45 -8.22
C THR A 113 -4.57 16.08 -8.43
N ALA A 114 -5.45 15.65 -7.51
CA ALA A 114 -6.16 14.37 -7.62
C ALA A 114 -7.09 14.34 -8.85
N GLY A 115 -7.76 15.45 -9.16
CA GLY A 115 -8.63 15.56 -10.33
C GLY A 115 -7.89 15.46 -11.66
N ILE A 116 -6.67 16.00 -11.74
CA ILE A 116 -5.80 15.83 -12.91
C ILE A 116 -5.39 14.36 -13.07
N SER A 117 -4.98 13.71 -11.98
CA SER A 117 -4.60 12.30 -11.99
C SER A 117 -5.75 11.38 -12.38
N ALA A 118 -6.94 11.61 -11.78
CA ALA A 118 -8.15 10.85 -12.11
C ALA A 118 -8.75 11.19 -13.49
N GLY A 119 -8.38 12.34 -14.08
CA GLY A 119 -9.05 12.87 -15.26
C GLY A 119 -10.51 13.28 -15.01
N ASP A 120 -10.88 13.49 -13.74
CA ASP A 120 -12.24 13.81 -13.29
C ASP A 120 -12.22 14.72 -12.06
N PRO A 121 -12.67 15.97 -12.15
CA PRO A 121 -12.71 16.92 -11.03
C PRO A 121 -13.59 16.47 -9.86
N GLU A 122 -14.66 15.70 -10.11
CA GLU A 122 -15.55 15.19 -9.06
C GLU A 122 -14.80 14.20 -8.17
N ILE A 123 -14.04 13.28 -8.78
CA ILE A 123 -13.15 12.36 -8.06
C ILE A 123 -12.11 13.14 -7.24
N GLY A 124 -11.51 14.18 -7.83
CA GLY A 124 -10.55 15.02 -7.14
C GLY A 124 -11.11 15.69 -5.90
N SER A 125 -12.31 16.25 -6.01
CA SER A 125 -12.99 16.88 -4.88
C SER A 125 -13.32 15.89 -3.77
N LEU A 126 -13.75 14.69 -4.13
CA LEU A 126 -14.07 13.63 -3.17
C LEU A 126 -12.81 13.11 -2.43
N ILE A 127 -11.69 12.97 -3.13
CA ILE A 127 -10.40 12.59 -2.52
C ILE A 127 -9.93 13.67 -1.54
N ALA A 128 -10.02 14.96 -1.92
CA ALA A 128 -9.66 16.06 -1.04
C ALA A 128 -10.55 16.11 0.21
N GLU A 129 -11.86 15.83 0.06
CA GLU A 129 -12.77 15.71 1.20
C GLU A 129 -12.41 14.53 2.11
N ALA A 130 -12.08 13.37 1.52
CA ALA A 130 -11.62 12.20 2.27
C ALA A 130 -10.34 12.52 3.07
N MET A 131 -9.34 13.14 2.44
CA MET A 131 -8.09 13.52 3.09
C MET A 131 -8.29 14.55 4.21
N ASP A 132 -9.20 15.50 4.02
CA ASP A 132 -9.55 16.50 5.04
C ASP A 132 -10.16 15.83 6.29
N LYS A 133 -11.01 14.82 6.10
CA LYS A 133 -11.70 14.10 7.19
C LYS A 133 -10.78 13.16 7.96
N VAL A 134 -9.92 12.38 7.28
CA VAL A 134 -9.04 11.40 7.93
C VAL A 134 -7.65 11.95 8.27
N GLY A 135 -7.30 13.13 7.77
CA GLY A 135 -5.99 13.75 7.95
C GLY A 135 -4.90 13.17 7.03
N LYS A 136 -3.70 13.75 7.12
CA LYS A 136 -2.55 13.37 6.26
C LYS A 136 -2.14 11.90 6.42
N GLU A 137 -2.14 11.40 7.64
CA GLU A 137 -1.80 10.01 7.98
C GLU A 137 -2.99 9.03 7.82
N GLY A 138 -4.17 9.55 7.50
CA GLY A 138 -5.40 8.77 7.40
C GLY A 138 -5.39 7.81 6.22
N VAL A 139 -6.20 6.77 6.35
CA VAL A 139 -6.33 5.71 5.34
C VAL A 139 -7.50 6.02 4.43
N ILE A 140 -7.27 5.95 3.12
CA ILE A 140 -8.32 6.03 2.11
C ILE A 140 -8.30 4.72 1.33
N THR A 141 -9.44 4.05 1.27
CA THR A 141 -9.65 2.83 0.48
C THR A 141 -10.72 3.05 -0.56
N VAL A 142 -10.67 2.28 -1.65
CA VAL A 142 -11.68 2.33 -2.71
C VAL A 142 -12.38 0.99 -2.79
N GLU A 143 -13.71 1.02 -2.73
CA GLU A 143 -14.55 -0.17 -2.82
C GLU A 143 -15.51 -0.09 -3.99
N GLU A 144 -15.83 -1.24 -4.55
CA GLU A 144 -16.86 -1.37 -5.57
C GLU A 144 -18.25 -1.26 -4.95
N ALA A 145 -19.11 -0.48 -5.55
CA ALA A 145 -20.50 -0.32 -5.12
C ALA A 145 -21.47 -0.80 -6.21
N ASN A 146 -22.59 -1.35 -5.78
CA ASN A 146 -23.69 -1.75 -6.69
C ASN A 146 -24.58 -0.58 -7.08
N THR A 147 -24.28 0.64 -6.60
CA THR A 147 -24.99 1.88 -6.90
C THR A 147 -24.24 2.68 -7.96
N PHE A 148 -24.97 3.51 -8.71
CA PHE A 148 -24.33 4.43 -9.64
C PHE A 148 -23.75 5.64 -8.88
N GLY A 149 -22.59 6.12 -9.31
CA GLY A 149 -21.97 7.32 -8.77
C GLY A 149 -20.82 7.05 -7.81
N LEU A 150 -20.49 8.08 -7.05
CA LEU A 150 -19.42 8.06 -6.04
C LEU A 150 -20.04 8.40 -4.69
N ASP A 151 -19.59 7.75 -3.65
CA ASP A 151 -19.97 8.02 -2.27
C ASP A 151 -18.75 7.93 -1.34
N LEU A 152 -18.78 8.66 -0.22
CA LEU A 152 -17.73 8.70 0.78
C LEU A 152 -18.28 8.27 2.13
N GLU A 153 -17.81 7.15 2.62
CA GLU A 153 -18.12 6.65 3.95
C GLU A 153 -16.90 6.76 4.87
N LEU A 154 -17.13 7.20 6.10
CA LEU A 154 -16.10 7.19 7.14
C LEU A 154 -16.40 6.06 8.10
N THR A 155 -15.38 5.27 8.39
CA THR A 155 -15.50 4.11 9.30
C THR A 155 -14.29 3.98 10.20
N GLU A 156 -14.45 3.24 11.29
CA GLU A 156 -13.35 2.88 12.16
C GLU A 156 -12.39 1.94 11.43
N GLY A 157 -11.10 2.15 11.62
CA GLY A 157 -10.11 1.31 10.96
C GLY A 157 -8.68 1.79 11.20
N MET A 158 -7.72 1.00 10.73
CA MET A 158 -6.30 1.27 10.91
C MET A 158 -5.47 0.63 9.81
N ARG A 159 -4.36 1.28 9.45
CA ARG A 159 -3.30 0.71 8.62
C ARG A 159 -1.98 0.61 9.39
N PHE A 160 -1.24 -0.46 9.17
CA PHE A 160 0.12 -0.61 9.69
C PHE A 160 1.06 -1.23 8.66
N ASP A 161 2.35 -0.89 8.77
CA ASP A 161 3.39 -1.17 7.77
C ASP A 161 3.98 -2.58 7.95
N LYS A 162 3.13 -3.59 7.85
CA LYS A 162 3.49 -5.01 7.78
C LYS A 162 2.52 -5.73 6.86
N GLY A 163 3.06 -6.33 5.81
CA GLY A 163 2.30 -7.12 4.86
C GLY A 163 2.33 -8.61 5.16
N TYR A 164 1.84 -9.40 4.21
CA TYR A 164 1.79 -10.86 4.37
C TYR A 164 3.19 -11.48 4.46
N ILE A 165 3.34 -12.50 5.30
CA ILE A 165 4.61 -13.22 5.51
C ILE A 165 4.99 -14.04 4.25
N SER A 166 4.01 -14.47 3.46
CA SER A 166 4.21 -15.25 2.24
C SER A 166 3.32 -14.75 1.11
N GLY A 167 3.88 -14.55 -0.08
CA GLY A 167 3.14 -14.15 -1.28
C GLY A 167 2.06 -15.17 -1.70
N TYR A 168 2.16 -16.40 -1.24
CA TYR A 168 1.11 -17.41 -1.47
C TYR A 168 -0.22 -17.09 -0.77
N PHE A 169 -0.23 -16.16 0.17
CA PHE A 169 -1.48 -15.69 0.79
C PHE A 169 -2.29 -14.76 -0.10
N ALA A 170 -1.70 -14.15 -1.13
CA ALA A 170 -2.41 -13.27 -2.05
C ALA A 170 -3.65 -13.96 -2.65
N THR A 171 -4.79 -13.29 -2.63
CA THR A 171 -6.05 -13.73 -3.24
C THR A 171 -6.22 -13.15 -4.65
N ASP A 172 -5.67 -11.97 -4.87
CA ASP A 172 -5.55 -11.31 -6.16
C ASP A 172 -4.07 -11.29 -6.56
N LEU A 173 -3.72 -12.10 -7.56
CA LEU A 173 -2.33 -12.23 -8.01
C LEU A 173 -1.89 -11.07 -8.90
N GLU A 174 -2.82 -10.40 -9.58
CA GLU A 174 -2.52 -9.24 -10.42
C GLU A 174 -2.13 -8.04 -9.55
N ARG A 175 -2.88 -7.84 -8.48
CA ARG A 175 -2.66 -6.75 -7.50
C ARG A 175 -1.69 -7.12 -6.39
N GLN A 176 -1.33 -8.40 -6.27
CA GLN A 176 -0.54 -8.93 -5.16
C GLN A 176 -1.13 -8.58 -3.78
N GLU A 177 -2.44 -8.69 -3.66
CA GLU A 177 -3.20 -8.39 -2.46
C GLU A 177 -3.92 -9.64 -1.93
N ALA A 178 -4.07 -9.71 -0.63
CA ALA A 178 -4.96 -10.64 0.04
C ALA A 178 -6.15 -9.86 0.62
N VAL A 179 -7.35 -10.13 0.13
CA VAL A 179 -8.58 -9.51 0.59
C VAL A 179 -9.39 -10.52 1.37
N LEU A 180 -9.71 -10.17 2.62
CA LEU A 180 -10.52 -10.97 3.54
C LEU A 180 -11.80 -10.20 3.87
N GLU A 181 -12.95 -10.79 3.54
CA GLU A 181 -14.27 -10.24 3.87
C GLU A 181 -14.79 -10.90 5.16
N ASP A 182 -15.24 -10.09 6.12
CA ASP A 182 -15.75 -10.48 7.44
C ASP A 182 -14.84 -11.50 8.18
N PRO A 183 -13.49 -11.23 8.26
CA PRO A 183 -12.55 -12.16 8.89
C PRO A 183 -12.64 -12.18 10.40
N TYR A 184 -12.22 -13.30 10.98
CA TYR A 184 -11.69 -13.32 12.34
C TYR A 184 -10.24 -12.80 12.34
N ILE A 185 -9.84 -12.17 13.45
CA ILE A 185 -8.50 -11.60 13.61
C ILE A 185 -7.90 -12.18 14.90
N LEU A 186 -6.89 -13.03 14.74
CA LEU A 186 -6.08 -13.55 15.84
C LEU A 186 -4.90 -12.61 16.08
N ILE A 187 -4.73 -12.13 17.30
CA ILE A 187 -3.61 -11.28 17.71
C ILE A 187 -2.82 -12.05 18.77
N ASN A 188 -1.63 -12.52 18.41
CA ASN A 188 -0.76 -13.32 19.29
C ASN A 188 0.55 -12.60 19.53
N GLN A 189 0.90 -12.34 20.81
CA GLN A 189 2.10 -11.59 21.16
C GLN A 189 3.39 -12.32 20.80
N GLY A 190 3.41 -13.66 20.89
CA GLY A 190 4.57 -14.50 20.61
C GLY A 190 4.62 -14.97 19.16
N LYS A 191 5.66 -15.77 18.88
CA LYS A 191 5.82 -16.48 17.60
C LYS A 191 4.91 -17.70 17.52
N ILE A 192 4.51 -18.05 16.31
CA ILE A 192 3.71 -19.25 16.02
C ILE A 192 4.53 -20.12 15.07
N SER A 193 5.08 -21.23 15.55
CA SER A 193 5.89 -22.18 14.76
C SER A 193 5.26 -23.58 14.67
N ALA A 194 4.63 -24.03 15.74
CA ALA A 194 3.97 -25.34 15.79
C ALA A 194 2.50 -25.23 15.45
N ILE A 195 2.03 -26.04 14.49
CA ILE A 195 0.63 -26.03 14.09
C ILE A 195 -0.30 -26.58 15.18
N LYS A 196 0.17 -27.50 16.01
CA LYS A 196 -0.61 -28.15 17.06
C LYS A 196 -1.24 -27.16 18.04
N ASP A 197 -0.53 -26.06 18.35
CA ASP A 197 -0.98 -25.05 19.31
C ASP A 197 -2.12 -24.19 18.73
N LEU A 198 -2.14 -24.06 17.39
CA LEU A 198 -3.14 -23.30 16.64
C LEU A 198 -4.34 -24.17 16.21
N LEU A 199 -4.18 -25.49 16.15
CA LEU A 199 -5.16 -26.42 15.55
C LEU A 199 -6.57 -26.29 16.17
N PRO A 200 -6.74 -26.26 17.50
CA PRO A 200 -8.07 -26.17 18.13
C PRO A 200 -8.83 -24.91 17.72
N LEU A 201 -8.13 -23.80 17.57
CA LEU A 201 -8.69 -22.53 17.13
C LEU A 201 -9.04 -22.57 15.64
N LEU A 202 -8.14 -23.11 14.79
CA LEU A 202 -8.37 -23.25 13.35
C LEU A 202 -9.61 -24.08 13.05
N GLU A 203 -9.81 -25.20 13.74
CA GLU A 203 -11.00 -26.05 13.57
C GLU A 203 -12.30 -25.26 13.83
N LYS A 204 -12.33 -24.46 14.89
CA LYS A 204 -13.50 -23.62 15.22
C LYS A 204 -13.74 -22.55 14.17
N VAL A 205 -12.68 -21.88 13.70
CA VAL A 205 -12.78 -20.83 12.66
C VAL A 205 -13.23 -21.46 11.34
N MET A 206 -12.69 -22.63 10.96
CA MET A 206 -13.10 -23.35 9.75
C MET A 206 -14.57 -23.72 9.78
N GLN A 207 -15.10 -24.17 10.93
CA GLN A 207 -16.54 -24.49 11.10
C GLN A 207 -17.42 -23.24 10.87
N SER A 208 -16.94 -22.05 11.16
CA SER A 208 -17.67 -20.80 10.92
C SER A 208 -17.73 -20.40 9.43
N GLY A 209 -16.87 -20.97 8.59
CA GLY A 209 -16.74 -20.64 7.16
C GLY A 209 -16.10 -19.28 6.88
N LYS A 210 -15.61 -18.57 7.90
CA LYS A 210 -15.02 -17.24 7.77
C LYS A 210 -13.50 -17.32 7.59
N PRO A 211 -12.89 -16.35 6.90
CA PRO A 211 -11.43 -16.25 6.78
C PRO A 211 -10.79 -15.83 8.11
N LEU A 212 -9.49 -16.06 8.22
CA LEU A 212 -8.70 -15.71 9.40
C LEU A 212 -7.49 -14.84 9.02
N LEU A 213 -7.36 -13.68 9.67
CA LEU A 213 -6.13 -12.92 9.73
C LEU A 213 -5.37 -13.31 11.01
N ILE A 214 -4.08 -13.61 10.89
CA ILE A 214 -3.20 -13.90 12.01
C ILE A 214 -2.16 -12.78 12.10
N ILE A 215 -2.15 -12.08 13.23
CA ILE A 215 -1.15 -11.06 13.56
C ILE A 215 -0.33 -11.61 14.71
N ALA A 216 0.96 -11.86 14.48
CA ALA A 216 1.87 -12.42 15.48
C ALA A 216 3.26 -11.79 15.38
N GLU A 217 4.11 -12.00 16.39
CA GLU A 217 5.51 -11.58 16.28
C GLU A 217 6.17 -12.17 15.01
N ASP A 218 5.95 -13.45 14.77
CA ASP A 218 6.27 -14.14 13.52
C ASP A 218 5.39 -15.39 13.38
N VAL A 219 5.20 -15.86 12.13
CA VAL A 219 4.61 -17.16 11.84
C VAL A 219 5.56 -17.90 10.92
N GLU A 220 6.11 -19.02 11.40
CA GLU A 220 7.19 -19.73 10.74
C GLU A 220 7.01 -21.25 10.79
N GLY A 221 7.91 -21.99 10.16
CA GLY A 221 8.00 -23.44 10.27
C GLY A 221 6.74 -24.19 9.78
N GLU A 222 6.31 -25.16 10.60
CA GLU A 222 5.18 -26.03 10.29
C GLU A 222 3.86 -25.25 10.22
N ALA A 223 3.66 -24.26 11.09
CA ALA A 223 2.45 -23.45 11.12
C ALA A 223 2.28 -22.67 9.81
N LEU A 224 3.32 -21.97 9.36
CA LEU A 224 3.27 -21.24 8.09
C LEU A 224 3.00 -22.17 6.89
N SER A 225 3.74 -23.27 6.82
CA SER A 225 3.59 -24.24 5.71
C SER A 225 2.19 -24.80 5.64
N THR A 226 1.60 -25.14 6.78
CA THR A 226 0.23 -25.69 6.84
C THR A 226 -0.82 -24.66 6.43
N LEU A 227 -0.70 -23.41 6.87
CA LEU A 227 -1.61 -22.32 6.48
C LEU A 227 -1.54 -22.07 4.97
N VAL A 228 -0.34 -21.99 4.41
CA VAL A 228 -0.12 -21.80 2.96
C VAL A 228 -0.71 -22.95 2.15
N VAL A 229 -0.46 -24.20 2.53
CA VAL A 229 -0.99 -25.39 1.83
C VAL A 229 -2.51 -25.40 1.84
N ASN A 230 -3.14 -25.11 2.98
CA ASN A 230 -4.60 -25.08 3.07
C ASN A 230 -5.20 -23.94 2.25
N LYS A 231 -4.56 -22.78 2.20
CA LYS A 231 -4.97 -21.67 1.35
C LYS A 231 -4.89 -22.04 -0.14
N ILE A 232 -3.77 -22.64 -0.58
CA ILE A 232 -3.58 -23.08 -1.99
C ILE A 232 -4.62 -24.12 -2.38
N ARG A 233 -4.96 -25.05 -1.47
CA ARG A 233 -6.01 -26.07 -1.68
C ARG A 233 -7.42 -25.50 -1.65
N GLY A 234 -7.60 -24.24 -1.26
CA GLY A 234 -8.92 -23.63 -1.10
C GLY A 234 -9.74 -24.14 0.07
N THR A 235 -9.13 -24.93 0.98
CA THR A 235 -9.81 -25.50 2.15
C THR A 235 -10.00 -24.49 3.27
N PHE A 236 -9.09 -23.53 3.41
CA PHE A 236 -9.17 -22.50 4.42
C PHE A 236 -8.51 -21.18 3.94
N LYS A 237 -9.26 -20.10 4.02
CA LYS A 237 -8.75 -18.77 3.68
C LYS A 237 -8.09 -18.15 4.93
N SER A 238 -6.78 -18.02 4.90
CA SER A 238 -6.03 -17.37 5.97
C SER A 238 -4.92 -16.49 5.40
N VAL A 239 -4.53 -15.49 6.17
CA VAL A 239 -3.37 -14.64 5.92
C VAL A 239 -2.63 -14.45 7.22
N ALA A 240 -1.31 -14.57 7.19
CA ALA A 240 -0.44 -14.30 8.33
C ALA A 240 0.42 -13.07 8.05
N VAL A 241 0.47 -12.17 9.02
CA VAL A 241 1.25 -10.92 8.99
C VAL A 241 2.07 -10.78 10.27
N LYS A 242 3.19 -10.08 10.18
CA LYS A 242 3.97 -9.73 11.38
C LYS A 242 3.33 -8.57 12.11
N ALA A 243 3.36 -8.61 13.44
CA ALA A 243 2.91 -7.51 14.27
C ALA A 243 3.77 -6.27 14.06
N PRO A 244 3.16 -5.06 14.02
CA PRO A 244 3.90 -3.82 13.83
C PRO A 244 4.72 -3.43 15.06
N GLY A 245 5.86 -2.76 14.84
CA GLY A 245 6.73 -2.27 15.89
C GLY A 245 7.63 -3.33 16.51
N PHE A 246 8.33 -2.95 17.60
CA PHE A 246 9.27 -3.79 18.33
C PHE A 246 9.12 -3.57 19.84
N GLY A 247 9.43 -4.59 20.66
CA GLY A 247 9.40 -4.50 22.12
C GLY A 247 8.05 -4.02 22.68
N ASP A 248 8.08 -3.10 23.62
CA ASP A 248 6.87 -2.59 24.28
C ASP A 248 5.96 -1.80 23.32
N ARG A 249 6.53 -1.17 22.30
CA ARG A 249 5.73 -0.52 21.24
C ARG A 249 4.91 -1.52 20.45
N ARG A 250 5.45 -2.71 20.16
CA ARG A 250 4.70 -3.79 19.51
C ARG A 250 3.51 -4.20 20.37
N LYS A 251 3.73 -4.40 21.68
CA LYS A 251 2.65 -4.73 22.63
C LYS A 251 1.54 -3.68 22.62
N ALA A 252 1.93 -2.41 22.66
CA ALA A 252 0.98 -1.30 22.65
C ALA A 252 0.17 -1.23 21.33
N MET A 253 0.83 -1.42 20.19
CA MET A 253 0.16 -1.43 18.88
C MET A 253 -0.76 -2.64 18.71
N MET A 254 -0.37 -3.82 19.20
CA MET A 254 -1.22 -5.00 19.19
C MET A 254 -2.47 -4.79 20.06
N GLN A 255 -2.32 -4.10 21.20
CA GLN A 255 -3.45 -3.74 22.05
C GLN A 255 -4.39 -2.73 21.36
N ASP A 256 -3.84 -1.76 20.62
CA ASP A 256 -4.63 -0.82 19.82
C ASP A 256 -5.46 -1.54 18.75
N ILE A 257 -4.84 -2.53 18.05
CA ILE A 257 -5.53 -3.36 17.07
C ILE A 257 -6.62 -4.22 17.74
N ALA A 258 -6.34 -4.79 18.93
CA ALA A 258 -7.31 -5.58 19.65
C ALA A 258 -8.55 -4.75 20.05
N ILE A 259 -8.33 -3.54 20.55
CA ILE A 259 -9.41 -2.61 20.90
C ILE A 259 -10.22 -2.22 19.66
N LEU A 260 -9.54 -1.89 18.56
CA LEU A 260 -10.19 -1.53 17.28
C LEU A 260 -11.07 -2.64 16.74
N THR A 261 -10.65 -3.89 16.89
CA THR A 261 -11.33 -5.06 16.31
C THR A 261 -12.25 -5.79 17.30
N GLY A 262 -12.30 -5.34 18.55
CA GLY A 262 -13.08 -5.98 19.62
C GLY A 262 -12.53 -7.33 20.05
N GLY A 263 -11.25 -7.60 19.81
CA GLY A 263 -10.57 -8.83 20.20
C GLY A 263 -9.69 -8.67 21.44
N GLN A 264 -8.89 -9.70 21.70
CA GLN A 264 -7.93 -9.73 22.79
C GLN A 264 -6.56 -10.14 22.28
N VAL A 265 -5.49 -9.60 22.88
CA VAL A 265 -4.13 -10.05 22.62
C VAL A 265 -3.88 -11.34 23.39
N ILE A 266 -3.57 -12.41 22.67
CA ILE A 266 -3.17 -13.69 23.28
C ILE A 266 -1.70 -13.54 23.71
N SER A 267 -1.47 -13.65 24.99
CA SER A 267 -0.15 -13.50 25.61
C SER A 267 -0.04 -14.33 26.89
N GLU A 268 1.06 -15.05 27.03
CA GLU A 268 1.37 -15.81 28.24
C GLU A 268 1.53 -14.90 29.47
N GLU A 269 1.92 -13.65 29.27
CA GLU A 269 2.06 -12.65 30.34
C GLU A 269 0.72 -12.36 31.04
N VAL A 270 -0.40 -12.48 30.32
CA VAL A 270 -1.77 -12.32 30.87
C VAL A 270 -2.47 -13.65 31.10
N GLY A 271 -1.75 -14.78 30.99
CA GLY A 271 -2.27 -16.12 31.22
C GLY A 271 -3.10 -16.70 30.07
N LEU A 272 -3.02 -16.11 28.86
CA LEU A 272 -3.69 -16.59 27.65
C LEU A 272 -2.68 -17.34 26.77
N SER A 273 -3.06 -18.53 26.29
CA SER A 273 -2.27 -19.32 25.35
C SER A 273 -3.07 -19.64 24.10
N LEU A 274 -2.39 -19.92 23.00
CA LEU A 274 -3.04 -20.33 21.73
C LEU A 274 -3.87 -21.60 21.90
N GLU A 275 -3.42 -22.55 22.70
CA GLU A 275 -4.09 -23.82 22.93
C GLU A 275 -5.47 -23.63 23.59
N THR A 276 -5.61 -22.59 24.42
CA THR A 276 -6.84 -22.24 25.15
C THR A 276 -7.66 -21.15 24.47
N ALA A 277 -7.16 -20.61 23.35
CA ALA A 277 -7.84 -19.53 22.63
C ALA A 277 -9.20 -20.00 22.08
N ASP A 278 -10.17 -19.09 22.15
CA ASP A 278 -11.51 -19.31 21.62
C ASP A 278 -11.90 -18.22 20.62
N ILE A 279 -12.90 -18.50 19.80
CA ILE A 279 -13.45 -17.55 18.80
C ILE A 279 -13.88 -16.23 19.44
N THR A 280 -14.35 -16.27 20.68
CA THR A 280 -14.77 -15.07 21.44
C THR A 280 -13.63 -14.12 21.78
N MET A 281 -12.38 -14.59 21.73
CA MET A 281 -11.17 -13.77 21.95
C MET A 281 -10.66 -13.12 20.66
N LEU A 282 -11.18 -13.57 19.51
CA LEU A 282 -10.76 -13.05 18.21
C LEU A 282 -11.42 -11.71 17.89
N GLY A 283 -10.62 -10.81 17.34
CA GLY A 283 -11.14 -9.58 16.74
C GLY A 283 -11.95 -9.85 15.48
N ARG A 284 -12.71 -8.86 15.05
CA ARG A 284 -13.54 -8.86 13.85
C ARG A 284 -13.37 -7.55 13.11
N ALA A 285 -13.53 -7.60 11.81
CA ALA A 285 -13.65 -6.43 10.94
C ALA A 285 -14.56 -6.76 9.76
N ARG A 286 -15.11 -5.75 9.10
CA ARG A 286 -15.87 -5.96 7.87
C ARG A 286 -14.95 -6.43 6.74
N LYS A 287 -13.75 -5.84 6.65
CA LYS A 287 -12.79 -6.16 5.59
C LYS A 287 -11.35 -5.98 6.07
N VAL A 288 -10.46 -6.80 5.55
CA VAL A 288 -9.01 -6.61 5.70
C VAL A 288 -8.35 -6.75 4.34
N VAL A 289 -7.47 -5.80 4.02
CA VAL A 289 -6.64 -5.83 2.81
C VAL A 289 -5.18 -5.91 3.23
N VAL A 290 -4.48 -6.91 2.73
CA VAL A 290 -3.06 -7.14 3.02
C VAL A 290 -2.27 -7.14 1.73
N THR A 291 -1.32 -6.22 1.62
CA THR A 291 -0.35 -6.19 0.52
C THR A 291 0.99 -6.81 0.97
N LYS A 292 2.01 -6.70 0.16
CA LYS A 292 3.36 -7.14 0.53
C LYS A 292 3.96 -6.32 1.69
N GLU A 293 3.61 -5.04 1.79
CA GLU A 293 4.25 -4.08 2.71
C GLU A 293 3.34 -3.65 3.86
N GLU A 294 2.00 -3.72 3.69
CA GLU A 294 1.06 -3.16 4.64
C GLU A 294 -0.20 -3.98 4.84
N THR A 295 -0.87 -3.75 5.96
CA THR A 295 -2.18 -4.32 6.32
C THR A 295 -3.14 -3.20 6.69
N THR A 296 -4.30 -3.17 6.04
CA THR A 296 -5.39 -2.24 6.30
C THR A 296 -6.60 -2.99 6.87
N ILE A 297 -7.05 -2.59 8.04
CA ILE A 297 -8.27 -3.07 8.69
C ILE A 297 -9.36 -2.02 8.49
N VAL A 298 -10.48 -2.41 7.89
CA VAL A 298 -11.60 -1.52 7.59
C VAL A 298 -12.81 -1.97 8.41
N ASP A 299 -13.43 -1.02 9.10
CA ASP A 299 -14.62 -1.23 9.91
C ASP A 299 -14.43 -2.33 10.95
N GLY A 300 -13.55 -2.03 11.92
CA GLY A 300 -13.29 -2.90 13.07
C GLY A 300 -14.51 -2.99 13.99
N ALA A 301 -14.73 -4.15 14.58
CA ALA A 301 -15.90 -4.43 15.44
C ALA A 301 -15.74 -3.94 16.89
N GLY A 302 -14.70 -3.18 17.20
CA GLY A 302 -14.52 -2.55 18.53
C GLY A 302 -15.62 -1.54 18.81
N SER A 303 -15.98 -1.37 20.08
CA SER A 303 -16.97 -0.36 20.42
C SER A 303 -16.35 1.05 20.36
N ALA A 304 -17.12 2.02 19.88
CA ALA A 304 -16.68 3.42 19.82
C ALA A 304 -16.21 3.93 21.19
N GLU A 305 -16.88 3.53 22.27
CA GLU A 305 -16.52 3.89 23.66
C GLU A 305 -15.12 3.37 24.05
N THR A 306 -14.79 2.11 23.72
CA THR A 306 -13.48 1.53 24.04
C THR A 306 -12.37 2.17 23.20
N ILE A 307 -12.64 2.47 21.94
CA ILE A 307 -11.71 3.17 21.02
C ILE A 307 -11.45 4.59 21.53
N GLU A 308 -12.49 5.34 21.88
CA GLU A 308 -12.37 6.69 22.43
C GLU A 308 -11.61 6.69 23.76
N GLY A 309 -11.89 5.72 24.63
CA GLY A 309 -11.15 5.52 25.89
C GLY A 309 -9.65 5.33 25.63
N ARG A 310 -9.29 4.54 24.63
CA ARG A 310 -7.89 4.30 24.25
C ARG A 310 -7.23 5.55 23.64
N VAL A 311 -7.95 6.28 22.78
CA VAL A 311 -7.51 7.56 22.22
C VAL A 311 -7.20 8.56 23.34
N ASN A 312 -8.07 8.68 24.34
CA ASN A 312 -7.88 9.57 25.48
C ASN A 312 -6.70 9.15 26.36
N GLN A 313 -6.47 7.84 26.53
CA GLN A 313 -5.28 7.32 27.21
C GLN A 313 -4.01 7.75 26.48
N ILE A 314 -3.91 7.55 25.16
CA ILE A 314 -2.74 7.94 24.37
C ILE A 314 -2.51 9.46 24.45
N LYS A 315 -3.57 10.27 24.39
CA LYS A 315 -3.47 11.73 24.56
C LYS A 315 -2.88 12.11 25.92
N SER A 316 -3.26 11.41 26.97
CA SER A 316 -2.71 11.62 28.31
C SER A 316 -1.23 11.21 28.40
N GLU A 317 -0.84 10.12 27.75
CA GLU A 317 0.57 9.69 27.63
C GLU A 317 1.41 10.74 26.89
N ILE A 318 0.89 11.30 25.78
CA ILE A 318 1.54 12.40 25.03
C ILE A 318 1.77 13.63 25.91
N ALA A 319 0.78 13.98 26.73
CA ALA A 319 0.87 15.14 27.61
C ALA A 319 1.84 14.95 28.79
N SER A 320 2.08 13.70 29.21
CA SER A 320 2.91 13.36 30.37
C SER A 320 4.36 12.97 30.02
N THR A 321 4.67 12.70 28.74
CA THR A 321 6.03 12.30 28.36
C THR A 321 6.97 13.49 28.22
N ASP A 322 8.18 13.35 28.78
CA ASP A 322 9.27 14.35 28.67
C ASP A 322 10.17 14.05 27.45
N SER A 323 10.02 12.91 26.80
CA SER A 323 10.79 12.48 25.63
C SER A 323 10.12 12.96 24.34
N ASP A 324 10.80 13.78 23.55
CA ASP A 324 10.30 14.23 22.25
C ASP A 324 10.12 13.07 21.27
N TYR A 325 11.03 12.10 21.32
CA TYR A 325 10.93 10.89 20.50
C TYR A 325 9.70 10.05 20.88
N ASP A 326 9.44 9.82 22.17
CA ASP A 326 8.26 9.05 22.60
C ASP A 326 6.97 9.81 22.28
N ARG A 327 6.99 11.14 22.42
CA ARG A 327 5.87 12.01 22.05
C ARG A 327 5.53 11.87 20.56
N GLU A 328 6.52 11.93 19.68
CA GLU A 328 6.35 11.72 18.24
C GLU A 328 5.70 10.34 17.95
N LYS A 329 6.22 9.30 18.57
CA LYS A 329 5.72 7.93 18.35
C LYS A 329 4.32 7.69 18.94
N LEU A 330 3.98 8.34 20.01
CA LEU A 330 2.62 8.35 20.56
C LEU A 330 1.65 9.12 19.66
N GLN A 331 2.11 10.23 19.05
CA GLN A 331 1.33 10.99 18.07
C GLN A 331 1.04 10.17 16.81
N GLU A 332 2.03 9.44 16.28
CA GLU A 332 1.84 8.49 15.17
C GLU A 332 0.78 7.44 15.51
N ARG A 333 0.87 6.85 16.69
CA ARG A 333 -0.12 5.86 17.17
C ARG A 333 -1.53 6.45 17.31
N LEU A 334 -1.62 7.66 17.88
CA LEU A 334 -2.87 8.39 18.00
C LEU A 334 -3.50 8.66 16.62
N ALA A 335 -2.70 9.14 15.67
CA ALA A 335 -3.17 9.42 14.31
C ALA A 335 -3.70 8.16 13.61
N LYS A 336 -3.03 7.02 13.76
CA LYS A 336 -3.47 5.73 13.20
C LYS A 336 -4.78 5.24 13.81
N LEU A 337 -4.98 5.40 15.11
CA LEU A 337 -6.19 4.93 15.80
C LEU A 337 -7.37 5.88 15.65
N ALA A 338 -7.13 7.20 15.73
CA ALA A 338 -8.18 8.22 15.71
C ALA A 338 -8.56 8.68 14.31
N GLY A 339 -7.70 8.47 13.31
CA GLY A 339 -7.94 8.93 11.93
C GLY A 339 -9.02 8.14 11.20
N GLY A 340 -9.26 6.89 11.59
CA GLY A 340 -10.20 6.02 10.90
C GLY A 340 -9.81 5.70 9.46
N VAL A 341 -10.79 5.26 8.68
CA VAL A 341 -10.67 4.95 7.25
C VAL A 341 -11.76 5.66 6.47
N ALA A 342 -11.37 6.38 5.43
CA ALA A 342 -12.30 6.90 4.43
C ALA A 342 -12.46 5.84 3.32
N VAL A 343 -13.68 5.40 3.10
CA VAL A 343 -14.03 4.43 2.05
C VAL A 343 -14.71 5.16 0.91
N ILE A 344 -14.03 5.27 -0.23
CA ILE A 344 -14.63 5.79 -1.46
C ILE A 344 -15.34 4.64 -2.15
N LYS A 345 -16.65 4.71 -2.24
CA LYS A 345 -17.49 3.74 -2.94
C LYS A 345 -17.65 4.17 -4.38
N ALA A 346 -17.12 3.37 -5.31
CA ALA A 346 -17.22 3.63 -6.75
C ALA A 346 -18.27 2.72 -7.37
N GLY A 347 -19.21 3.30 -8.11
CA GLY A 347 -20.19 2.58 -8.89
C GLY A 347 -20.07 2.88 -10.38
N ALA A 348 -20.44 1.93 -11.23
CA ALA A 348 -20.47 2.07 -12.68
C ALA A 348 -21.54 1.18 -13.31
N ALA A 349 -21.82 1.40 -14.60
CA ALA A 349 -22.85 0.65 -15.33
C ALA A 349 -22.40 -0.79 -15.69
N THR A 350 -21.11 -1.00 -15.83
CA THR A 350 -20.53 -2.31 -16.22
C THR A 350 -19.36 -2.66 -15.30
N GLU A 351 -19.07 -3.97 -15.16
CA GLU A 351 -17.96 -4.46 -14.35
C GLU A 351 -16.59 -3.95 -14.87
N VAL A 352 -16.44 -3.82 -16.18
CA VAL A 352 -15.20 -3.32 -16.80
C VAL A 352 -14.98 -1.85 -16.46
N GLU A 353 -16.03 -1.02 -16.59
CA GLU A 353 -15.99 0.39 -16.22
C GLU A 353 -15.74 0.57 -14.73
N LEU A 354 -16.35 -0.28 -13.89
CA LEU A 354 -16.21 -0.26 -12.44
C LEU A 354 -14.75 -0.50 -12.02
N LYS A 355 -14.12 -1.53 -12.57
CA LYS A 355 -12.71 -1.83 -12.31
C LYS A 355 -11.79 -0.70 -12.76
N GLU A 356 -12.01 -0.17 -13.96
CA GLU A 356 -11.21 0.95 -14.49
C GLU A 356 -11.36 2.21 -13.61
N ARG A 357 -12.60 2.55 -13.23
CA ARG A 357 -12.88 3.70 -12.35
C ARG A 357 -12.25 3.55 -10.99
N LYS A 358 -12.32 2.35 -10.40
CA LYS A 358 -11.67 2.02 -9.13
C LYS A 358 -10.16 2.22 -9.20
N HIS A 359 -9.48 1.66 -10.20
CA HIS A 359 -8.04 1.82 -10.38
C HIS A 359 -7.66 3.30 -10.51
N ARG A 360 -8.38 4.05 -11.31
CA ARG A 360 -8.15 5.49 -11.51
C ARG A 360 -8.28 6.29 -10.21
N ILE A 361 -9.25 5.96 -9.36
CA ILE A 361 -9.41 6.58 -8.05
C ILE A 361 -8.25 6.20 -7.11
N GLU A 362 -7.83 4.94 -7.10
CA GLU A 362 -6.70 4.46 -6.29
C GLU A 362 -5.40 5.16 -6.67
N ASP A 363 -5.12 5.33 -7.97
CA ASP A 363 -3.95 6.06 -8.48
C ASP A 363 -4.02 7.53 -8.06
N ALA A 364 -5.18 8.17 -8.18
CA ALA A 364 -5.37 9.54 -7.77
C ALA A 364 -5.23 9.75 -6.24
N VAL A 365 -5.63 8.78 -5.42
CA VAL A 365 -5.39 8.80 -3.97
C VAL A 365 -3.89 8.73 -3.66
N ARG A 366 -3.15 7.81 -4.33
CA ARG A 366 -1.69 7.71 -4.16
C ARG A 366 -0.99 9.00 -4.60
N ASN A 367 -1.38 9.54 -5.75
CA ASN A 367 -0.84 10.79 -6.27
C ASN A 367 -1.10 11.95 -5.32
N ALA A 368 -2.33 12.11 -4.81
CA ALA A 368 -2.67 13.17 -3.86
C ALA A 368 -1.85 13.07 -2.57
N LYS A 369 -1.64 11.86 -2.04
CA LYS A 369 -0.79 11.64 -0.85
C LYS A 369 0.66 12.02 -1.12
N ALA A 370 1.25 11.52 -2.20
CA ALA A 370 2.62 11.85 -2.59
C ALA A 370 2.79 13.36 -2.82
N ALA A 371 1.79 14.03 -3.41
CA ALA A 371 1.81 15.47 -3.62
C ALA A 371 1.78 16.29 -2.31
N VAL A 372 1.03 15.82 -1.31
CA VAL A 372 1.00 16.46 0.03
C VAL A 372 2.30 16.24 0.79
N GLU A 373 2.96 15.09 0.59
CA GLU A 373 4.23 14.76 1.26
C GLU A 373 5.43 15.51 0.66
N GLU A 374 5.55 15.55 -0.67
CA GLU A 374 6.76 16.04 -1.35
C GLU A 374 6.50 17.23 -2.31
N GLY A 375 5.24 17.63 -2.48
CA GLY A 375 4.88 18.68 -3.42
C GLY A 375 4.70 18.15 -4.86
N ILE A 376 4.51 19.09 -5.79
CA ILE A 376 4.29 18.83 -7.22
C ILE A 376 5.27 19.59 -8.09
N VAL A 377 5.60 19.01 -9.25
CA VAL A 377 6.42 19.63 -10.30
C VAL A 377 5.65 19.65 -11.62
N ALA A 378 6.15 20.42 -12.60
CA ALA A 378 5.56 20.44 -13.93
C ALA A 378 5.60 19.04 -14.59
N GLY A 379 4.45 18.57 -15.03
CA GLY A 379 4.27 17.24 -15.64
C GLY A 379 4.80 17.15 -17.08
N GLY A 380 4.54 16.01 -17.73
CA GLY A 380 4.92 15.76 -19.13
C GLY A 380 6.43 15.71 -19.39
N GLY A 381 7.25 15.47 -18.36
CA GLY A 381 8.69 15.45 -18.45
C GLY A 381 9.34 16.84 -18.46
N VAL A 382 8.56 17.93 -18.37
CA VAL A 382 9.09 19.31 -18.41
C VAL A 382 10.07 19.58 -17.28
N ALA A 383 9.75 19.16 -16.05
CA ALA A 383 10.63 19.33 -14.91
C ALA A 383 11.98 18.62 -15.09
N LEU A 384 11.99 17.42 -15.71
CA LEU A 384 13.22 16.70 -16.01
C LEU A 384 14.07 17.41 -17.06
N VAL A 385 13.46 17.98 -18.12
CA VAL A 385 14.17 18.77 -19.12
C VAL A 385 14.78 20.03 -18.49
N GLN A 386 14.07 20.67 -17.56
CA GLN A 386 14.59 21.82 -16.82
C GLN A 386 15.81 21.47 -15.94
N CYS A 387 15.94 20.21 -15.49
CA CYS A 387 17.10 19.75 -14.74
C CYS A 387 18.36 19.54 -15.60
N GLU A 388 18.30 19.65 -16.93
CA GLU A 388 19.48 19.51 -17.79
C GLU A 388 20.60 20.48 -17.40
N ALA A 389 20.24 21.71 -17.08
CA ALA A 389 21.22 22.72 -16.67
C ALA A 389 22.01 22.30 -15.40
N CYS A 390 21.36 21.63 -14.42
CA CYS A 390 22.06 21.21 -13.21
C CYS A 390 23.05 20.06 -13.48
N LEU A 391 22.78 19.19 -14.46
CA LEU A 391 23.69 18.11 -14.87
C LEU A 391 24.90 18.64 -15.62
N LEU A 392 24.72 19.64 -16.46
CA LEU A 392 25.83 20.30 -17.18
C LEU A 392 26.79 21.01 -16.24
N TYR A 393 26.29 21.58 -15.14
CA TYR A 393 27.11 22.26 -14.13
C TYR A 393 27.94 21.31 -13.26
N THR A 394 27.47 20.06 -13.10
CA THR A 394 28.12 19.06 -12.22
C THR A 394 28.99 18.09 -13.00
N SER A 395 28.92 18.08 -14.32
CA SER A 395 29.82 17.26 -15.16
C SER A 395 31.16 17.98 -15.33
N PRO A 396 32.31 17.29 -15.13
CA PRO A 396 33.60 17.86 -15.44
C PRO A 396 33.63 18.20 -16.95
N SER A 397 34.16 19.38 -17.25
CA SER A 397 34.34 19.79 -18.65
C SER A 397 35.25 18.80 -19.35
N PRO A 398 34.97 18.45 -20.63
CA PRO A 398 35.90 17.62 -21.41
C PRO A 398 37.30 18.26 -21.57
N ARG A 399 37.50 19.49 -21.06
CA ARG A 399 38.77 20.21 -21.09
C ARG A 399 39.52 20.18 -19.76
N ASP A 400 38.92 19.66 -18.69
CA ASP A 400 39.51 19.43 -17.37
C ASP A 400 39.94 17.98 -17.21
#